data_519160f1eace864f2e639916854ad5a7
#
_entry.id   519160f1eace864f2e639916854ad5a7
#
_cell.length_a   1.000
_cell.length_b   1.000
_cell.length_c   1.000
_cell.angle_alpha   90.00
_cell.angle_beta   90.00
_cell.angle_gamma   90.00
#
_symmetry.space_group_name_H-M   'P 1'
#
loop_
_entity.id
_entity.type
_entity.pdbx_description
1 polymer ?
#
loop_
_entity_poly.entity_id
_entity_poly.type
_entity_poly.pdbx_seq_one_letter_code
_entity_poly.pdbx_strand_id
1 'polypeptide(L)'
;MQNALELKNICKIFGDVKALDDISFEVKKGEWVSVMGPSGSGKSTLVNILSLMDTPSSGVYMLGGDDASNLNADDTLKFRREKIGLVFQQFHLVPYLSALENVMIAQYYHSSVDEEDAKKALEAVGLSHRLTHRPSQLSGGEQQRLCIARSLINEPEILIADEPTGNLDEANERIILDLFCKLRKEGKTILLVTHNPDLGEYGDKIVYLRHGKLENIRTIENPKVPNEI
;
A
#
# COMPACT_ATOMS: atom_id res chain seq x y z
N MET A 1 -10.59 14.22 13.22
CA MET A 1 -10.12 13.75 11.89
C MET A 1 -10.76 12.39 11.65
N GLN A 2 -11.12 12.08 10.40
CA GLN A 2 -11.76 10.80 10.06
C GLN A 2 -10.69 9.73 9.86
N ASN A 3 -10.93 8.49 10.34
CA ASN A 3 -10.04 7.37 10.08
C ASN A 3 -10.24 6.86 8.64
N ALA A 4 -9.13 6.61 7.92
CA ALA A 4 -9.15 5.88 6.66
C ALA A 4 -9.24 4.37 6.91
N LEU A 5 -8.60 3.92 8.01
CA LEU A 5 -8.58 2.52 8.43
C LEU A 5 -8.62 2.44 9.96
N GLU A 6 -9.38 1.49 10.50
CA GLU A 6 -9.39 1.18 11.93
C GLU A 6 -9.50 -0.34 12.14
N LEU A 7 -8.61 -0.88 12.96
CA LEU A 7 -8.63 -2.27 13.41
C LEU A 7 -8.94 -2.33 14.90
N LYS A 8 -9.87 -3.20 15.28
CA LYS A 8 -10.23 -3.48 16.68
C LYS A 8 -10.18 -4.97 16.96
N ASN A 9 -9.27 -5.39 17.82
CA ASN A 9 -9.11 -6.76 18.32
C ASN A 9 -9.03 -7.80 17.18
N ILE A 10 -8.33 -7.46 16.09
CA ILE A 10 -8.16 -8.35 14.94
C ILE A 10 -7.34 -9.57 15.34
N CYS A 11 -7.92 -10.74 15.13
CA CYS A 11 -7.24 -12.01 15.26
C CYS A 11 -7.27 -12.77 13.93
N LYS A 12 -6.21 -13.53 13.64
CA LYS A 12 -6.17 -14.48 12.52
C LYS A 12 -5.57 -15.79 12.97
N ILE A 13 -6.29 -16.87 12.74
CA ILE A 13 -5.92 -18.22 13.17
C ILE A 13 -5.90 -19.14 11.95
N PHE A 14 -4.80 -19.88 11.78
CA PHE A 14 -4.62 -20.92 10.78
C PHE A 14 -4.39 -22.25 11.50
N GLY A 15 -5.40 -23.12 11.55
CA GLY A 15 -5.35 -24.33 12.37
C GLY A 15 -5.08 -23.99 13.84
N ASP A 16 -3.96 -24.44 14.38
CA ASP A 16 -3.55 -24.15 15.76
C ASP A 16 -2.65 -22.91 15.90
N VAL A 17 -2.30 -22.27 14.79
CA VAL A 17 -1.39 -21.11 14.79
C VAL A 17 -2.18 -19.81 14.80
N LYS A 18 -1.98 -19.00 15.85
CA LYS A 18 -2.52 -17.64 15.94
C LYS A 18 -1.54 -16.67 15.28
N ALA A 19 -1.73 -16.39 14.00
CA ALA A 19 -0.85 -15.55 13.20
C ALA A 19 -0.99 -14.05 13.53
N LEU A 20 -2.21 -13.61 13.94
CA LEU A 20 -2.45 -12.31 14.55
C LEU A 20 -3.28 -12.49 15.82
N ASP A 21 -2.92 -11.78 16.88
CA ASP A 21 -3.50 -11.86 18.20
C ASP A 21 -3.77 -10.46 18.76
N ASP A 22 -5.02 -10.05 18.71
CA ASP A 22 -5.53 -8.81 19.31
C ASP A 22 -4.86 -7.54 18.75
N ILE A 23 -4.82 -7.42 17.42
CA ILE A 23 -4.25 -6.25 16.75
C ILE A 23 -5.28 -5.12 16.71
N SER A 24 -4.94 -3.98 17.31
CA SER A 24 -5.78 -2.78 17.33
C SER A 24 -4.95 -1.54 17.06
N PHE A 25 -5.22 -0.84 15.97
CA PHE A 25 -4.67 0.48 15.64
C PHE A 25 -5.53 1.18 14.59
N GLU A 26 -5.28 2.47 14.40
CA GLU A 26 -5.95 3.30 13.40
C GLU A 26 -4.95 4.04 12.51
N VAL A 27 -5.39 4.34 11.29
CA VAL A 27 -4.71 5.21 10.32
C VAL A 27 -5.67 6.33 9.96
N LYS A 28 -5.29 7.57 10.20
CA LYS A 28 -6.09 8.75 9.86
C LYS A 28 -5.96 9.09 8.38
N LYS A 29 -6.96 9.75 7.80
CA LYS A 29 -6.85 10.27 6.42
C LYS A 29 -5.67 11.22 6.30
N GLY A 30 -4.84 11.00 5.27
CA GLY A 30 -3.60 11.74 5.01
C GLY A 30 -2.42 11.36 5.90
N GLU A 31 -2.56 10.37 6.80
CA GLU A 31 -1.47 9.88 7.64
C GLU A 31 -0.63 8.82 6.89
N TRP A 32 0.67 8.83 7.11
CA TRP A 32 1.56 7.75 6.70
C TRP A 32 1.94 6.91 7.93
N VAL A 33 1.46 5.68 7.97
CA VAL A 33 1.78 4.70 9.02
C VAL A 33 2.70 3.63 8.48
N SER A 34 3.82 3.38 9.16
CA SER A 34 4.75 2.31 8.85
C SER A 34 4.49 1.11 9.78
N VAL A 35 4.30 -0.08 9.23
CA VAL A 35 4.18 -1.34 9.98
C VAL A 35 5.50 -2.08 9.92
N MET A 36 6.10 -2.35 11.06
CA MET A 36 7.42 -2.94 11.17
C MET A 36 7.41 -4.18 12.07
N GLY A 37 8.44 -4.99 11.95
CA GLY A 37 8.66 -6.17 12.79
C GLY A 37 9.55 -7.20 12.11
N PRO A 38 10.11 -8.16 12.87
CA PRO A 38 10.97 -9.20 12.32
C PRO A 38 10.20 -10.15 11.37
N SER A 39 10.93 -11.00 10.65
CA SER A 39 10.31 -12.06 9.86
C SER A 39 9.44 -12.95 10.76
N GLY A 40 8.26 -13.36 10.27
CA GLY A 40 7.30 -14.15 11.04
C GLY A 40 6.52 -13.38 12.11
N SER A 41 6.60 -12.04 12.16
CA SER A 41 5.81 -11.24 13.13
C SER A 41 4.33 -11.07 12.78
N GLY A 42 3.87 -11.54 11.61
CA GLY A 42 2.48 -11.44 11.17
C GLY A 42 2.22 -10.34 10.15
N LYS A 43 3.24 -9.59 9.67
CA LYS A 43 3.07 -8.47 8.71
C LYS A 43 2.34 -8.89 7.43
N SER A 44 2.76 -9.96 6.77
CA SER A 44 2.13 -10.45 5.54
C SER A 44 0.68 -10.90 5.77
N THR A 45 0.39 -11.52 6.92
CA THR A 45 -0.99 -11.86 7.31
C THR A 45 -1.83 -10.59 7.51
N LEU A 46 -1.26 -9.57 8.15
CA LEU A 46 -1.92 -8.28 8.32
C LEU A 46 -2.17 -7.63 6.96
N VAL A 47 -1.17 -7.58 6.06
CA VAL A 47 -1.34 -7.05 4.68
C VAL A 47 -2.46 -7.77 3.94
N ASN A 48 -2.54 -9.10 4.02
CA ASN A 48 -3.60 -9.87 3.36
C ASN A 48 -4.99 -9.48 3.88
N ILE A 49 -5.14 -9.26 5.18
CA ILE A 49 -6.42 -8.79 5.76
C ILE A 49 -6.72 -7.35 5.30
N LEU A 50 -5.75 -6.44 5.40
CA LEU A 50 -5.93 -5.04 5.04
C LEU A 50 -6.22 -4.86 3.56
N SER A 51 -5.65 -5.72 2.71
CA SER A 51 -5.90 -5.73 1.26
C SER A 51 -7.15 -6.51 0.86
N LEU A 52 -7.90 -7.05 1.83
CA LEU A 52 -9.07 -7.91 1.61
C LEU A 52 -8.76 -9.15 0.75
N MET A 53 -7.53 -9.65 0.80
CA MET A 53 -7.13 -10.94 0.22
C MET A 53 -7.44 -12.10 1.16
N ASP A 54 -7.61 -11.81 2.45
CA ASP A 54 -8.02 -12.74 3.49
C ASP A 54 -8.95 -12.03 4.47
N THR A 55 -9.74 -12.79 5.23
CA THR A 55 -10.65 -12.28 6.25
C THR A 55 -10.09 -12.52 7.65
N PRO A 56 -10.30 -11.63 8.63
CA PRO A 56 -9.94 -11.90 10.01
C PRO A 56 -10.77 -13.06 10.56
N SER A 57 -10.22 -13.81 11.50
CA SER A 57 -10.98 -14.84 12.24
C SER A 57 -11.92 -14.22 13.26
N SER A 58 -11.58 -13.05 13.80
CA SER A 58 -12.42 -12.23 14.68
C SER A 58 -11.90 -10.80 14.75
N GLY A 59 -12.68 -9.89 15.32
CA GLY A 59 -12.39 -8.47 15.42
C GLY A 59 -13.14 -7.64 14.40
N VAL A 60 -12.91 -6.34 14.39
CA VAL A 60 -13.57 -5.38 13.48
C VAL A 60 -12.52 -4.67 12.64
N TYR A 61 -12.74 -4.64 11.32
CA TYR A 61 -11.97 -3.90 10.35
C TYR A 61 -12.86 -2.86 9.67
N MET A 62 -12.63 -1.57 9.95
CA MET A 62 -13.31 -0.45 9.29
C MET A 62 -12.41 0.16 8.22
N LEU A 63 -12.91 0.36 7.01
CA LEU A 63 -12.21 0.95 5.87
C LEU A 63 -13.02 2.08 5.25
N GLY A 64 -12.50 3.31 5.31
CA GLY A 64 -13.20 4.49 4.82
C GLY A 64 -14.53 4.76 5.54
N GLY A 65 -14.71 4.25 6.76
CA GLY A 65 -15.92 4.36 7.56
C GLY A 65 -16.91 3.21 7.41
N ASP A 66 -16.66 2.24 6.51
CA ASP A 66 -17.50 1.07 6.31
C ASP A 66 -16.89 -0.19 6.92
N ASP A 67 -17.71 -1.13 7.38
CA ASP A 67 -17.26 -2.40 7.96
C ASP A 67 -16.80 -3.36 6.84
N ALA A 68 -15.54 -3.69 6.89
CA ALA A 68 -14.85 -4.60 5.97
C ALA A 68 -14.49 -5.96 6.62
N SER A 69 -14.99 -6.26 7.82
CA SER A 69 -14.60 -7.44 8.58
C SER A 69 -15.06 -8.75 7.94
N ASN A 70 -16.24 -8.75 7.31
CA ASN A 70 -16.84 -9.96 6.74
C ASN A 70 -17.71 -9.63 5.53
N LEU A 71 -17.07 -9.19 4.45
CA LEU A 71 -17.73 -8.88 3.18
C LEU A 71 -18.04 -10.16 2.38
N ASN A 72 -19.14 -10.16 1.63
CA ASN A 72 -19.35 -11.16 0.58
C ASN A 72 -18.37 -10.93 -0.59
N ALA A 73 -18.32 -11.86 -1.55
CA ALA A 73 -17.38 -11.82 -2.66
C ALA A 73 -17.51 -10.54 -3.52
N ASP A 74 -18.74 -10.13 -3.81
CA ASP A 74 -19.01 -8.96 -4.66
C ASP A 74 -18.60 -7.64 -3.95
N ASP A 75 -18.96 -7.51 -2.68
CA ASP A 75 -18.57 -6.35 -1.87
C ASP A 75 -17.05 -6.31 -1.64
N THR A 76 -16.41 -7.46 -1.45
CA THR A 76 -14.95 -7.56 -1.34
C THR A 76 -14.27 -7.03 -2.61
N LEU A 77 -14.74 -7.44 -3.79
CA LEU A 77 -14.22 -6.95 -5.07
C LEU A 77 -14.44 -5.43 -5.22
N LYS A 78 -15.63 -4.95 -4.85
CA LYS A 78 -15.96 -3.53 -4.87
C LYS A 78 -15.03 -2.72 -3.96
N PHE A 79 -14.88 -3.11 -2.70
CA PHE A 79 -14.03 -2.41 -1.74
C PHE A 79 -12.56 -2.39 -2.18
N ARG A 80 -12.04 -3.52 -2.69
CA ARG A 80 -10.66 -3.59 -3.18
C ARG A 80 -10.40 -2.62 -4.33
N ARG A 81 -11.28 -2.53 -5.29
CA ARG A 81 -11.09 -1.65 -6.46
C ARG A 81 -11.33 -0.18 -6.16
N GLU A 82 -12.21 0.14 -5.19
CA GLU A 82 -12.63 1.53 -4.90
C GLU A 82 -11.83 2.16 -3.75
N LYS A 83 -11.40 1.36 -2.77
CA LYS A 83 -10.84 1.89 -1.52
C LYS A 83 -9.37 1.58 -1.31
N ILE A 84 -8.80 0.60 -2.02
CA ILE A 84 -7.46 0.10 -1.73
C ILE A 84 -6.57 0.22 -2.95
N GLY A 85 -5.46 0.95 -2.83
CA GLY A 85 -4.32 0.87 -3.72
C GLY A 85 -3.29 -0.10 -3.17
N LEU A 86 -2.79 -1.03 -4.00
CA LEU A 86 -1.80 -2.02 -3.58
C LEU A 86 -0.51 -1.91 -4.36
N VAL A 87 0.60 -1.87 -3.63
CA VAL A 87 1.96 -1.94 -4.17
C VAL A 87 2.70 -3.06 -3.45
N PHE A 88 3.21 -4.03 -4.20
CA PHE A 88 3.95 -5.17 -3.67
C PHE A 88 5.44 -5.06 -3.99
N GLN A 89 6.25 -5.82 -3.28
CA GLN A 89 7.67 -6.04 -3.58
C GLN A 89 7.87 -6.67 -4.97
N GLN A 90 7.00 -7.62 -5.36
CA GLN A 90 6.92 -8.13 -6.72
C GLN A 90 5.94 -7.26 -7.50
N PHE A 91 6.35 -6.82 -8.69
CA PHE A 91 5.62 -5.78 -9.44
C PHE A 91 4.23 -6.21 -9.92
N HIS A 92 3.99 -7.51 -10.16
CA HIS A 92 2.72 -8.05 -10.65
C HIS A 92 2.15 -7.26 -11.84
N LEU A 93 3.04 -6.79 -12.73
CA LEU A 93 2.64 -6.13 -13.97
C LEU A 93 2.22 -7.17 -15.00
N VAL A 94 1.27 -6.81 -15.86
CA VAL A 94 0.85 -7.65 -16.97
C VAL A 94 1.92 -7.58 -18.07
N PRO A 95 2.68 -8.64 -18.35
CA PRO A 95 3.94 -8.55 -19.08
C PRO A 95 3.80 -8.21 -20.58
N TYR A 96 2.64 -8.46 -21.15
CA TYR A 96 2.32 -8.20 -22.57
C TYR A 96 1.63 -6.86 -22.80
N LEU A 97 1.20 -6.17 -21.74
CA LEU A 97 0.64 -4.82 -21.80
C LEU A 97 1.75 -3.77 -21.68
N SER A 98 1.56 -2.64 -22.34
CA SER A 98 2.40 -1.45 -22.16
C SER A 98 2.22 -0.82 -20.76
N ALA A 99 3.05 0.17 -20.43
CA ALA A 99 2.91 0.93 -19.18
C ALA A 99 1.54 1.61 -19.10
N LEU A 100 1.11 2.24 -20.18
CA LEU A 100 -0.20 2.89 -20.27
C LEU A 100 -1.34 1.87 -20.07
N GLU A 101 -1.32 0.75 -20.77
CA GLU A 101 -2.32 -0.30 -20.66
C GLU A 101 -2.34 -0.96 -19.27
N ASN A 102 -1.18 -1.08 -18.59
CA ASN A 102 -1.11 -1.56 -17.21
C ASN A 102 -1.81 -0.63 -16.22
N VAL A 103 -1.85 0.68 -16.47
CA VAL A 103 -2.63 1.63 -15.66
C VAL A 103 -4.11 1.55 -16.04
N MET A 104 -4.41 1.56 -17.34
CA MET A 104 -5.79 1.53 -17.85
C MET A 104 -6.57 0.29 -17.42
N ILE A 105 -5.93 -0.88 -17.26
CA ILE A 105 -6.60 -2.09 -16.81
C ILE A 105 -7.20 -1.94 -15.39
N ALA A 106 -6.59 -1.14 -14.52
CA ALA A 106 -7.16 -0.86 -13.20
C ALA A 106 -8.44 -0.01 -13.31
N GLN A 107 -8.49 0.95 -14.23
CA GLN A 107 -9.70 1.72 -14.51
C GLN A 107 -10.80 0.82 -15.09
N TYR A 108 -10.47 -0.09 -16.01
CA TYR A 108 -11.42 -1.00 -16.64
C TYR A 108 -12.23 -1.81 -15.63
N TYR A 109 -11.58 -2.25 -14.56
CA TYR A 109 -12.26 -2.98 -13.48
C TYR A 109 -13.01 -2.08 -12.49
N HIS A 110 -12.77 -0.77 -12.52
CA HIS A 110 -13.39 0.20 -11.61
C HIS A 110 -14.58 0.92 -12.25
N SER A 111 -14.38 1.50 -13.44
CA SER A 111 -15.35 2.39 -14.10
C SER A 111 -15.12 2.43 -15.62
N SER A 112 -15.15 3.61 -16.21
CA SER A 112 -14.77 3.85 -17.61
C SER A 112 -13.26 4.07 -17.72
N VAL A 113 -12.67 3.52 -18.78
CA VAL A 113 -11.26 3.77 -19.10
C VAL A 113 -11.09 5.17 -19.65
N ASP A 114 -10.19 5.94 -19.04
CA ASP A 114 -9.76 7.25 -19.53
C ASP A 114 -8.25 7.24 -19.76
N GLU A 115 -7.85 7.32 -21.03
CA GLU A 115 -6.45 7.29 -21.44
C GLU A 115 -5.68 8.53 -20.96
N GLU A 116 -6.31 9.70 -20.94
CA GLU A 116 -5.67 10.94 -20.50
C GLU A 116 -5.39 10.93 -18.98
N ASP A 117 -6.28 10.36 -18.18
CA ASP A 117 -6.04 10.22 -16.75
C ASP A 117 -4.94 9.17 -16.48
N ALA A 118 -4.88 8.09 -17.28
CA ALA A 118 -3.79 7.13 -17.19
C ALA A 118 -2.43 7.76 -17.58
N LYS A 119 -2.39 8.63 -18.58
CA LYS A 119 -1.18 9.41 -18.95
C LYS A 119 -0.75 10.33 -17.81
N LYS A 120 -1.67 11.08 -17.20
CA LYS A 120 -1.39 11.94 -16.04
C LYS A 120 -0.85 11.14 -14.85
N ALA A 121 -1.42 9.96 -14.57
CA ALA A 121 -0.92 9.08 -13.52
C ALA A 121 0.53 8.64 -13.78
N LEU A 122 0.88 8.31 -15.02
CA LEU A 122 2.25 7.98 -15.42
C LEU A 122 3.19 9.19 -15.36
N GLU A 123 2.71 10.38 -15.74
CA GLU A 123 3.47 11.62 -15.59
C GLU A 123 3.78 11.93 -14.12
N ALA A 124 2.81 11.75 -13.23
CA ALA A 124 2.97 12.01 -11.80
C ALA A 124 4.08 11.18 -11.14
N VAL A 125 4.39 10.00 -11.72
CA VAL A 125 5.48 9.11 -11.29
C VAL A 125 6.73 9.21 -12.18
N GLY A 126 6.79 10.18 -13.11
CA GLY A 126 7.94 10.44 -13.99
C GLY A 126 8.10 9.42 -15.13
N LEU A 127 7.01 8.83 -15.63
CA LEU A 127 7.01 7.82 -16.70
C LEU A 127 6.33 8.29 -18.01
N SER A 128 6.15 9.59 -18.22
CA SER A 128 5.55 10.15 -19.45
C SER A 128 6.27 9.73 -20.73
N HIS A 129 7.57 9.46 -20.65
CA HIS A 129 8.41 9.01 -21.77
C HIS A 129 8.39 7.49 -21.99
N ARG A 130 7.62 6.72 -21.20
CA ARG A 130 7.58 5.25 -21.19
C ARG A 130 6.20 4.66 -21.53
N LEU A 131 5.24 5.44 -21.95
CA LEU A 131 3.82 5.04 -22.12
C LEU A 131 3.64 3.73 -22.91
N THR A 132 4.40 3.56 -23.99
CA THR A 132 4.33 2.39 -24.90
C THR A 132 5.28 1.24 -24.53
N HIS A 133 6.13 1.42 -23.51
CA HIS A 133 7.08 0.38 -23.10
C HIS A 133 6.38 -0.73 -22.33
N ARG A 134 6.80 -1.98 -22.58
CA ARG A 134 6.36 -3.14 -21.81
C ARG A 134 7.21 -3.31 -20.54
N PRO A 135 6.73 -4.03 -19.52
CA PRO A 135 7.49 -4.25 -18.29
C PRO A 135 8.93 -4.75 -18.51
N SER A 136 9.16 -5.64 -19.47
CA SER A 136 10.50 -6.15 -19.81
C SER A 136 11.47 -5.09 -20.36
N GLN A 137 10.98 -3.93 -20.73
CA GLN A 137 11.75 -2.79 -21.26
C GLN A 137 11.97 -1.69 -20.21
N LEU A 138 11.46 -1.90 -18.99
CA LEU A 138 11.55 -0.97 -17.88
C LEU A 138 12.56 -1.48 -16.84
N SER A 139 13.31 -0.56 -16.24
CA SER A 139 14.13 -0.87 -15.06
C SER A 139 13.25 -1.25 -13.87
N GLY A 140 13.83 -1.88 -12.84
CA GLY A 140 13.10 -2.23 -11.61
C GLY A 140 12.42 -1.03 -10.95
N GLY A 141 13.12 0.10 -10.86
CA GLY A 141 12.57 1.34 -10.32
C GLY A 141 11.45 1.92 -11.20
N GLU A 142 11.53 1.83 -12.54
CA GLU A 142 10.46 2.23 -13.46
C GLU A 142 9.24 1.30 -13.30
N GLN A 143 9.45 -0.02 -13.17
CA GLN A 143 8.37 -0.97 -12.91
C GLN A 143 7.65 -0.68 -11.59
N GLN A 144 8.40 -0.36 -10.53
CA GLN A 144 7.82 -0.01 -9.24
C GLN A 144 7.00 1.28 -9.32
N ARG A 145 7.51 2.32 -9.98
CA ARG A 145 6.75 3.56 -10.22
C ARG A 145 5.48 3.30 -11.04
N LEU A 146 5.54 2.41 -12.03
CA LEU A 146 4.35 1.98 -12.77
C LEU A 146 3.32 1.29 -11.86
N CYS A 147 3.75 0.42 -10.93
CA CYS A 147 2.86 -0.20 -9.95
C CYS A 147 2.19 0.85 -9.05
N ILE A 148 2.93 1.88 -8.63
CA ILE A 148 2.38 2.98 -7.82
C ILE A 148 1.35 3.78 -8.65
N ALA A 149 1.64 4.14 -9.91
CA ALA A 149 0.69 4.83 -10.77
C ALA A 149 -0.61 4.01 -10.95
N ARG A 150 -0.48 2.70 -11.23
CA ARG A 150 -1.61 1.79 -11.35
C ARG A 150 -2.44 1.69 -10.08
N SER A 151 -1.81 1.72 -8.90
CA SER A 151 -2.50 1.62 -7.62
C SER A 151 -3.26 2.89 -7.23
N LEU A 152 -2.88 4.04 -7.79
CA LEU A 152 -3.45 5.34 -7.45
C LEU A 152 -4.52 5.83 -8.44
N ILE A 153 -4.64 5.23 -9.63
CA ILE A 153 -5.49 5.72 -10.71
C ILE A 153 -6.98 5.83 -10.34
N ASN A 154 -7.44 4.97 -9.43
CA ASN A 154 -8.83 4.95 -8.94
C ASN A 154 -9.03 5.74 -7.63
N GLU A 155 -8.08 6.60 -7.27
CA GLU A 155 -8.14 7.47 -6.07
C GLU A 155 -8.53 6.73 -4.77
N PRO A 156 -7.79 5.66 -4.38
CA PRO A 156 -8.13 4.86 -3.23
C PRO A 156 -8.11 5.65 -1.91
N GLU A 157 -8.86 5.19 -0.90
CA GLU A 157 -8.85 5.74 0.47
C GLU A 157 -7.49 5.54 1.15
N ILE A 158 -6.80 4.43 0.82
CA ILE A 158 -5.50 4.09 1.38
C ILE A 158 -4.61 3.38 0.35
N LEU A 159 -3.34 3.75 0.31
CA LEU A 159 -2.28 3.06 -0.40
C LEU A 159 -1.55 2.14 0.57
N ILE A 160 -1.62 0.83 0.34
CA ILE A 160 -0.90 -0.19 1.10
C ILE A 160 0.31 -0.62 0.27
N ALA A 161 1.51 -0.44 0.82
CA ALA A 161 2.76 -0.79 0.17
C ALA A 161 3.52 -1.82 1.00
N ASP A 162 3.65 -3.04 0.47
CA ASP A 162 4.34 -4.15 1.13
C ASP A 162 5.75 -4.30 0.54
N GLU A 163 6.77 -3.93 1.34
CA GLU A 163 8.19 -3.94 0.97
C GLU A 163 8.48 -3.29 -0.40
N PRO A 164 7.97 -2.07 -0.68
CA PRO A 164 7.95 -1.50 -2.04
C PRO A 164 9.33 -1.19 -2.61
N THR A 165 10.38 -1.23 -1.79
CA THR A 165 11.77 -0.95 -2.22
C THR A 165 12.68 -2.16 -2.09
N GLY A 166 12.18 -3.31 -1.60
CA GLY A 166 12.99 -4.47 -1.24
C GLY A 166 13.78 -5.12 -2.40
N ASN A 167 13.42 -4.83 -3.66
CA ASN A 167 14.10 -5.32 -4.87
C ASN A 167 14.85 -4.20 -5.64
N LEU A 168 15.02 -3.02 -5.04
CA LEU A 168 15.61 -1.85 -5.69
C LEU A 168 17.01 -1.57 -5.15
N ASP A 169 17.84 -0.94 -5.98
CA ASP A 169 19.07 -0.32 -5.54
C ASP A 169 18.78 0.98 -4.76
N GLU A 170 19.79 1.51 -4.06
CA GLU A 170 19.66 2.68 -3.20
C GLU A 170 19.16 3.93 -3.96
N ALA A 171 19.57 4.12 -5.22
CA ALA A 171 19.16 5.26 -6.02
C ALA A 171 17.65 5.18 -6.36
N ASN A 172 17.17 4.01 -6.77
CA ASN A 172 15.75 3.79 -7.04
C ASN A 172 14.91 3.77 -5.76
N GLU A 173 15.43 3.23 -4.63
CA GLU A 173 14.77 3.31 -3.33
C GLU A 173 14.48 4.77 -2.96
N ARG A 174 15.48 5.67 -3.09
CA ARG A 174 15.33 7.09 -2.81
C ARG A 174 14.23 7.73 -3.67
N ILE A 175 14.20 7.45 -4.98
CA ILE A 175 13.16 7.96 -5.89
C ILE A 175 11.75 7.51 -5.45
N ILE A 176 11.60 6.27 -4.99
CA ILE A 176 10.32 5.76 -4.48
C ILE A 176 9.93 6.46 -3.17
N LEU A 177 10.88 6.70 -2.26
CA LEU A 177 10.61 7.43 -1.02
C LEU A 177 10.21 8.88 -1.28
N ASP A 178 10.90 9.57 -2.22
CA ASP A 178 10.52 10.92 -2.66
C ASP A 178 9.08 10.94 -3.17
N LEU A 179 8.70 9.93 -3.97
CA LEU A 179 7.34 9.81 -4.48
C LEU A 179 6.33 9.60 -3.34
N PHE A 180 6.59 8.73 -2.37
CA PHE A 180 5.72 8.55 -1.21
C PHE A 180 5.61 9.83 -0.36
N CYS A 181 6.71 10.55 -0.15
CA CYS A 181 6.70 11.84 0.54
C CYS A 181 5.87 12.89 -0.19
N LYS A 182 5.94 12.93 -1.53
CA LYS A 182 5.08 13.78 -2.36
C LYS A 182 3.61 13.41 -2.19
N LEU A 183 3.26 12.14 -2.31
CA LEU A 183 1.89 11.63 -2.14
C LEU A 183 1.32 11.97 -0.76
N ARG A 184 2.13 11.84 0.31
CA ARG A 184 1.73 12.27 1.66
C ARG A 184 1.46 13.77 1.73
N LYS A 185 2.32 14.62 1.13
CA LYS A 185 2.09 16.08 1.07
C LYS A 185 0.80 16.43 0.30
N GLU A 186 0.41 15.62 -0.67
CA GLU A 186 -0.85 15.72 -1.41
C GLU A 186 -2.07 15.17 -0.62
N GLY A 187 -1.87 14.72 0.62
CA GLY A 187 -2.93 14.23 1.50
C GLY A 187 -3.33 12.77 1.28
N LYS A 188 -2.55 11.99 0.52
CA LYS A 188 -2.81 10.55 0.36
C LYS A 188 -2.48 9.81 1.65
N THR A 189 -3.35 8.85 2.01
CA THR A 189 -3.14 7.97 3.17
C THR A 189 -2.24 6.81 2.76
N ILE A 190 -1.20 6.53 3.54
CA ILE A 190 -0.19 5.51 3.21
C ILE A 190 -0.01 4.56 4.39
N LEU A 191 -0.06 3.26 4.11
CA LEU A 191 0.38 2.22 5.03
C LEU A 191 1.56 1.49 4.38
N LEU A 192 2.76 1.73 4.90
CA LEU A 192 4.00 1.11 4.43
C LEU A 192 4.34 -0.07 5.34
N VAL A 193 4.52 -1.25 4.78
CA VAL A 193 5.04 -2.42 5.51
C VAL A 193 6.48 -2.61 5.11
N THR A 194 7.38 -2.62 6.09
CA THR A 194 8.80 -2.80 5.84
C THR A 194 9.53 -3.40 7.04
N HIS A 195 10.65 -4.03 6.79
CA HIS A 195 11.60 -4.47 7.83
C HIS A 195 12.80 -3.51 7.94
N ASN A 196 12.92 -2.53 7.03
CA ASN A 196 13.99 -1.53 7.08
C ASN A 196 13.63 -0.39 8.06
N PRO A 197 14.40 -0.23 9.18
CA PRO A 197 14.12 0.80 10.17
C PRO A 197 14.19 2.22 9.60
N ASP A 198 15.08 2.45 8.64
CA ASP A 198 15.26 3.78 8.05
C ASP A 198 14.03 4.22 7.27
N LEU A 199 13.35 3.31 6.59
CA LEU A 199 12.12 3.59 5.86
C LEU A 199 10.95 3.90 6.79
N GLY A 200 10.93 3.28 7.97
CA GLY A 200 9.91 3.54 8.97
C GLY A 200 9.85 4.99 9.43
N GLU A 201 11.00 5.67 9.48
CA GLU A 201 11.14 7.05 9.98
C GLU A 201 10.56 8.14 9.04
N TYR A 202 10.15 7.80 7.82
CA TYR A 202 9.49 8.74 6.90
C TYR A 202 8.00 8.93 7.20
N GLY A 203 7.38 7.98 7.92
CA GLY A 203 5.97 8.05 8.33
C GLY A 203 5.72 8.95 9.54
N ASP A 204 4.44 9.16 9.83
CA ASP A 204 3.98 9.87 11.04
C ASP A 204 3.99 8.98 12.27
N LYS A 205 3.85 7.66 12.03
CA LYS A 205 3.68 6.66 13.08
C LYS A 205 4.30 5.34 12.66
N ILE A 206 4.91 4.64 13.61
CA ILE A 206 5.37 3.26 13.42
C ILE A 206 4.58 2.34 14.33
N VAL A 207 4.01 1.30 13.74
CA VAL A 207 3.35 0.18 14.42
C VAL A 207 4.31 -1.00 14.43
N TYR A 208 4.78 -1.42 15.59
CA TYR A 208 5.68 -2.57 15.73
C TYR A 208 4.89 -3.84 16.02
N LEU A 209 5.07 -4.85 15.15
CA LEU A 209 4.52 -6.19 15.32
C LEU A 209 5.58 -7.18 15.77
N ARG A 210 5.23 -8.03 16.75
CA ARG A 210 6.07 -9.13 17.19
C ARG A 210 5.23 -10.34 17.61
N HIS A 211 5.56 -11.50 17.07
CA HIS A 211 4.84 -12.76 17.36
C HIS A 211 3.32 -12.65 17.22
N GLY A 212 2.85 -12.01 16.15
CA GLY A 212 1.44 -11.81 15.88
C GLY A 212 0.74 -10.77 16.76
N LYS A 213 1.46 -10.04 17.60
CA LYS A 213 0.91 -9.01 18.50
C LYS A 213 1.44 -7.63 18.17
N LEU A 214 0.67 -6.61 18.53
CA LEU A 214 1.12 -5.24 18.56
C LEU A 214 2.02 -5.06 19.79
N GLU A 215 3.32 -4.81 19.55
CA GLU A 215 4.31 -4.58 20.62
C GLU A 215 4.31 -3.14 21.08
N ASN A 216 4.28 -2.20 20.12
CA ASN A 216 4.35 -0.77 20.40
C ASN A 216 3.81 0.04 19.22
N ILE A 217 3.33 1.27 19.51
CA ILE A 217 3.06 2.31 18.51
C ILE A 217 3.90 3.53 18.89
N ARG A 218 4.75 3.98 17.97
CA ARG A 218 5.58 5.16 18.15
C ARG A 218 5.16 6.26 17.16
N THR A 219 4.79 7.42 17.68
CA THR A 219 4.58 8.61 16.86
C THR A 219 5.93 9.27 16.56
N ILE A 220 6.10 9.73 15.33
CA ILE A 220 7.31 10.42 14.89
C ILE A 220 7.00 11.90 14.80
N GLU A 221 7.61 12.69 15.70
CA GLU A 221 7.38 14.15 15.77
C GLU A 221 7.95 14.87 14.54
N ASN A 222 9.10 14.40 14.04
CA ASN A 222 9.80 14.97 12.88
C ASN A 222 10.11 13.86 11.87
N PRO A 223 9.16 13.47 11.01
CA PRO A 223 9.40 12.47 9.98
C PRO A 223 10.57 12.87 9.07
N LYS A 224 11.37 11.88 8.67
CA LYS A 224 12.43 12.10 7.68
C LYS A 224 11.84 12.68 6.40
N VAL A 225 12.57 13.62 5.81
CA VAL A 225 12.31 14.12 4.46
C VAL A 225 13.53 13.70 3.64
N PRO A 226 13.34 13.18 2.43
CA PRO A 226 14.48 12.94 1.56
C PRO A 226 15.26 14.25 1.40
N ASN A 227 16.60 14.18 1.48
CA ASN A 227 17.41 15.35 1.24
C ASN A 227 17.22 15.81 -0.20
N GLU A 228 16.73 17.03 -0.38
CA GLU A 228 16.77 17.71 -1.66
C GLU A 228 18.23 17.77 -2.12
N ILE A 229 18.50 17.25 -3.32
CA ILE A 229 19.81 17.35 -3.98
C ILE A 229 19.81 18.62 -4.80
#